data_7c0d94d6b093a0587f4b6c69c0016d2b
#
_entry.id   7c0d94d6b093a0587f4b6c69c0016d2b
#
_cell.length_a   1.000
_cell.length_b   1.000
_cell.length_c   1.000
_cell.angle_alpha   90.00
_cell.angle_beta   90.00
_cell.angle_gamma   90.00
#
_symmetry.space_group_name_H-M   'P 1'
#
loop_
_entity.id
_entity.type
_entity.pdbx_description
1 polymer ?
#
loop_
_entity_poly.entity_id
_entity_poly.type
_entity_poly.pdbx_seq_one_letter_code
_entity_poly.pdbx_strand_id
1 'polypeptide(L)'
;FASLGDAEERRAWGDLLLARFHEVPSGREEVLLEGFDGTPVRVPLDPGLTPDENARRHYDRAPRIRRAREGLPGRIRDARAEWERLEMLXRAARTGAGDREEVEAALPPGAGTPSSSGSREPERLPYRTYRSSGGLEIRVGRGAGRNDALTFRHSNPDDIWLHARHTAGAHVILRWGQDENPPERDLREAAVLAALHSKARTSGSVPVDWTRRKHVRKPRKAPPGSVVPDRMATVFVTPDEAMEERLRTE
;
A
#
# COMPACT_ATOMS: atom_id res chain seq x y z
N PHE A 1 -5.31 9.74 17.17
CA PHE A 1 -6.79 9.89 17.22
C PHE A 1 -7.26 11.33 17.41
N ALA A 2 -6.45 12.22 17.97
CA ALA A 2 -6.81 13.61 18.26
C ALA A 2 -6.76 14.57 17.06
N SER A 3 -6.33 14.11 15.88
CA SER A 3 -6.12 15.01 14.72
C SER A 3 -7.20 14.92 13.62
N LEU A 4 -8.21 14.09 13.85
CA LEU A 4 -9.37 13.99 12.95
C LEU A 4 -10.53 14.65 13.68
N GLY A 5 -10.74 15.94 13.48
CA GLY A 5 -11.90 16.64 14.01
C GLY A 5 -13.20 15.88 13.73
N ASP A 6 -14.19 16.04 14.59
CA ASP A 6 -15.48 15.38 14.43
C ASP A 6 -16.10 15.76 13.07
N ALA A 7 -16.93 14.88 12.54
CA ALA A 7 -17.63 15.13 11.28
C ALA A 7 -18.52 16.41 11.36
N GLU A 8 -19.10 16.67 12.52
CA GLU A 8 -19.88 17.87 12.77
C GLU A 8 -19.00 19.12 12.81
N GLU A 9 -17.86 19.02 13.48
CA GLU A 9 -16.87 20.10 13.52
C GLU A 9 -16.38 20.47 12.11
N ARG A 10 -16.11 19.47 11.28
CA ARG A 10 -15.72 19.71 9.89
C ARG A 10 -16.80 20.41 9.07
N ARG A 11 -18.04 20.04 9.31
CA ARG A 11 -19.17 20.67 8.66
C ARG A 11 -19.28 22.12 9.09
N ALA A 12 -19.16 22.38 10.40
CA ALA A 12 -19.17 23.73 10.97
C ALA A 12 -18.03 24.59 10.40
N TRP A 13 -16.84 24.03 10.22
CA TRP A 13 -15.73 24.74 9.56
C TRP A 13 -16.07 25.10 8.11
N GLY A 14 -16.70 24.20 7.37
CA GLY A 14 -17.15 24.48 6.00
C GLY A 14 -18.17 25.61 5.96
N ASP A 15 -19.17 25.54 6.84
CA ASP A 15 -20.22 26.58 6.97
C ASP A 15 -19.59 27.94 7.32
N LEU A 16 -18.63 27.95 8.25
CA LEU A 16 -17.96 29.17 8.72
C LEU A 16 -17.10 29.81 7.62
N LEU A 17 -16.36 28.99 6.86
CA LEU A 17 -15.55 29.46 5.72
C LEU A 17 -16.39 30.10 4.63
N LEU A 18 -17.60 29.59 4.37
CA LEU A 18 -18.51 30.16 3.40
C LEU A 18 -19.17 31.44 3.92
N ALA A 19 -19.58 31.44 5.20
CA ALA A 19 -20.22 32.58 5.82
C ALA A 19 -19.28 33.79 5.94
N ARG A 20 -17.99 33.53 6.20
CA ARG A 20 -16.96 34.55 6.41
C ARG A 20 -15.88 34.54 5.33
N PHE A 21 -16.26 34.18 4.14
CA PHE A 21 -15.38 34.00 2.99
C PHE A 21 -14.41 35.20 2.77
N HIS A 22 -14.89 36.43 3.00
CA HIS A 22 -14.09 37.65 2.83
C HIS A 22 -13.00 37.83 3.90
N GLU A 23 -13.09 37.12 5.01
CA GLU A 23 -12.14 37.20 6.12
C GLU A 23 -11.03 36.13 6.00
N VAL A 24 -11.14 35.22 5.02
CA VAL A 24 -10.21 34.08 4.87
C VAL A 24 -9.04 34.46 3.95
N PRO A 25 -7.82 34.61 4.49
CA PRO A 25 -6.66 34.93 3.67
C PRO A 25 -6.19 33.70 2.89
N SER A 26 -5.73 33.92 1.65
CA SER A 26 -5.14 32.87 0.84
C SER A 26 -3.72 32.54 1.33
N GLY A 27 -3.26 31.30 1.11
CA GLY A 27 -1.89 30.89 1.40
C GLY A 27 -1.59 30.64 2.87
N ARG A 28 -2.60 30.52 3.73
CA ARG A 28 -2.43 30.21 5.15
C ARG A 28 -2.82 28.77 5.47
N GLU A 29 -2.16 28.19 6.46
CA GLU A 29 -2.48 26.83 6.94
C GLU A 29 -3.66 26.79 7.91
N GLU A 30 -4.01 27.95 8.47
CA GLU A 30 -5.15 28.08 9.37
C GLU A 30 -5.64 29.54 9.40
N VAL A 31 -6.90 29.72 9.83
CA VAL A 31 -7.49 31.04 10.07
C VAL A 31 -8.29 30.99 11.37
N LEU A 32 -8.27 32.10 12.10
CA LEU A 32 -9.12 32.29 13.29
C LEU A 32 -10.33 33.12 12.87
N LEU A 33 -11.52 32.53 12.95
CA LEU A 33 -12.78 33.15 12.58
C LEU A 33 -13.71 33.23 13.81
N GLU A 34 -14.58 34.17 13.85
CA GLU A 34 -15.62 34.24 14.88
C GLU A 34 -16.75 33.26 14.52
N GLY A 35 -17.02 32.30 15.39
CA GLY A 35 -18.09 31.32 15.23
C GLY A 35 -19.47 31.91 15.27
N PHE A 36 -20.48 31.12 14.93
CA PHE A 36 -21.90 31.59 14.97
C PHE A 36 -22.39 31.88 16.38
N ASP A 37 -21.67 31.40 17.39
CA ASP A 37 -21.98 31.67 18.81
C ASP A 37 -21.11 32.79 19.41
N GLY A 38 -20.32 33.47 18.59
CA GLY A 38 -19.40 34.53 18.99
C GLY A 38 -18.06 34.04 19.55
N THR A 39 -17.81 32.74 19.61
CA THR A 39 -16.53 32.22 20.10
C THR A 39 -15.50 32.17 18.97
N PRO A 40 -14.21 32.39 19.26
CA PRO A 40 -13.18 32.25 18.24
C PRO A 40 -12.96 30.80 17.89
N VAL A 41 -13.03 30.47 16.59
CA VAL A 41 -12.83 29.09 16.03
C VAL A 41 -11.62 29.11 15.13
N ARG A 42 -10.69 28.19 15.39
CA ARG A 42 -9.50 27.99 14.57
C ARG A 42 -9.82 26.95 13.48
N VAL A 43 -9.81 27.41 12.24
CA VAL A 43 -10.17 26.57 11.07
C VAL A 43 -8.89 26.24 10.29
N PRO A 44 -8.54 24.94 10.16
CA PRO A 44 -7.37 24.55 9.38
C PRO A 44 -7.64 24.65 7.87
N LEU A 45 -6.69 25.17 7.13
CA LEU A 45 -6.77 25.41 5.69
C LEU A 45 -5.66 24.65 4.95
N ASP A 46 -5.88 24.46 3.66
CA ASP A 46 -4.83 24.08 2.72
C ASP A 46 -4.39 25.36 2.01
N PRO A 47 -3.13 25.77 2.16
CA PRO A 47 -2.68 27.03 1.58
C PRO A 47 -2.72 27.07 0.04
N GLY A 48 -2.80 25.91 -0.61
CA GLY A 48 -2.89 25.82 -2.07
C GLY A 48 -4.31 25.92 -2.61
N LEU A 49 -5.31 26.06 -1.73
CA LEU A 49 -6.73 26.09 -2.10
C LEU A 49 -7.36 27.46 -1.77
N THR A 50 -8.35 27.83 -2.56
CA THR A 50 -9.19 28.98 -2.28
C THR A 50 -10.09 28.72 -1.07
N PRO A 51 -10.68 29.77 -0.43
CA PRO A 51 -11.62 29.56 0.68
C PRO A 51 -12.79 28.63 0.34
N ASP A 52 -13.35 28.75 -0.86
CA ASP A 52 -14.43 27.89 -1.37
C ASP A 52 -13.99 26.43 -1.48
N GLU A 53 -12.80 26.19 -2.04
CA GLU A 53 -12.25 24.85 -2.16
C GLU A 53 -11.92 24.22 -0.80
N ASN A 54 -11.45 25.02 0.15
CA ASN A 54 -11.24 24.58 1.52
C ASN A 54 -12.56 24.19 2.19
N ALA A 55 -13.63 24.98 2.01
CA ALA A 55 -14.96 24.66 2.52
C ALA A 55 -15.46 23.31 1.93
N ARG A 56 -15.36 23.13 0.61
CA ARG A 56 -15.72 21.86 -0.06
C ARG A 56 -14.92 20.68 0.50
N ARG A 57 -13.62 20.86 0.70
CA ARG A 57 -12.75 19.84 1.26
C ARG A 57 -13.21 19.40 2.66
N HIS A 58 -13.66 20.31 3.49
CA HIS A 58 -14.22 20.00 4.80
C HIS A 58 -15.55 19.24 4.68
N TYR A 59 -16.45 19.66 3.81
CA TYR A 59 -17.72 18.95 3.53
C TYR A 59 -17.50 17.54 3.01
N ASP A 60 -16.56 17.33 2.09
CA ASP A 60 -16.26 16.01 1.52
C ASP A 60 -15.67 15.04 2.55
N ARG A 61 -14.96 15.57 3.55
CA ARG A 61 -14.33 14.74 4.60
C ARG A 61 -15.33 14.35 5.70
N ALA A 62 -16.31 15.17 5.98
CA ALA A 62 -17.27 14.92 7.05
C ALA A 62 -18.02 13.57 6.92
N PRO A 63 -18.63 13.22 5.77
CA PRO A 63 -19.32 11.94 5.64
C PRO A 63 -18.34 10.74 5.68
N ARG A 64 -17.10 10.90 5.24
CA ARG A 64 -16.09 9.84 5.32
C ARG A 64 -15.74 9.53 6.77
N ILE A 65 -15.56 10.56 7.59
CA ILE A 65 -15.26 10.43 9.03
C ILE A 65 -16.46 9.76 9.74
N ARG A 66 -17.68 10.21 9.43
CA ARG A 66 -18.90 9.63 10.02
C ARG A 66 -19.01 8.14 9.71
N ARG A 67 -18.88 7.74 8.43
CA ARG A 67 -18.94 6.32 8.02
C ARG A 67 -17.85 5.47 8.68
N ALA A 68 -16.63 6.01 8.76
CA ALA A 68 -15.52 5.32 9.42
C ALA A 68 -15.83 5.08 10.91
N ARG A 69 -16.41 6.10 11.56
CA ARG A 69 -16.75 6.05 12.98
C ARG A 69 -17.91 5.10 13.27
N GLU A 70 -18.93 5.10 12.42
CA GLU A 70 -20.11 4.22 12.52
C GLU A 70 -19.71 2.74 12.38
N GLY A 71 -18.74 2.42 11.55
CA GLY A 71 -18.26 1.05 11.34
C GLY A 71 -17.28 0.55 12.42
N LEU A 72 -16.65 1.45 13.18
CA LEU A 72 -15.65 1.07 14.19
C LEU A 72 -16.18 0.19 15.32
N PRO A 73 -17.34 0.48 15.94
CA PRO A 73 -17.84 -0.38 17.02
C PRO A 73 -18.09 -1.83 16.59
N GLY A 74 -18.62 -2.01 15.37
CA GLY A 74 -18.81 -3.34 14.80
C GLY A 74 -17.49 -4.09 14.66
N ARG A 75 -16.51 -3.44 14.01
CA ARG A 75 -15.19 -4.02 13.79
C ARG A 75 -14.45 -4.35 15.10
N ILE A 76 -14.61 -3.50 16.11
CA ILE A 76 -14.01 -3.75 17.44
C ILE A 76 -14.68 -4.97 18.09
N ARG A 77 -16.01 -5.05 18.03
CA ARG A 77 -16.77 -6.17 18.57
C ARG A 77 -16.39 -7.49 17.90
N ASP A 78 -16.31 -7.50 16.57
CA ASP A 78 -15.96 -8.69 15.79
C ASP A 78 -14.51 -9.14 16.08
N ALA A 79 -13.57 -8.18 16.12
CA ALA A 79 -12.17 -8.46 16.45
C ALA A 79 -12.02 -8.98 17.89
N ARG A 80 -12.83 -8.47 18.84
CA ARG A 80 -12.81 -8.91 20.22
C ARG A 80 -13.36 -10.34 20.35
N ALA A 81 -14.47 -10.65 19.68
CA ALA A 81 -15.05 -11.99 19.66
C ALA A 81 -14.06 -13.00 19.07
N GLU A 82 -13.42 -12.66 17.99
CA GLU A 82 -12.40 -13.50 17.36
C GLU A 82 -11.19 -13.70 18.30
N TRP A 83 -10.74 -12.64 18.98
CA TRP A 83 -9.66 -12.74 19.95
C TRP A 83 -10.02 -13.69 21.10
N GLU A 84 -11.22 -13.54 21.67
CA GLU A 84 -11.71 -14.40 22.76
C GLU A 84 -11.81 -15.87 22.32
N ARG A 85 -12.29 -16.10 21.09
CA ARG A 85 -12.35 -17.45 20.49
C ARG A 85 -10.94 -18.06 20.39
N LEU A 86 -10.00 -17.30 19.83
CA LEU A 86 -8.61 -17.77 19.69
C LEU A 86 -7.92 -18.01 21.05
N GLU A 87 -8.25 -17.20 22.05
CA GLU A 87 -7.71 -17.38 23.41
C GLU A 87 -8.25 -18.67 24.04
N MET A 88 -9.54 -18.99 23.85
CA MET A 88 -10.12 -20.27 24.31
C MET A 88 -9.44 -21.45 23.61
N LEU A 89 -9.25 -21.40 22.36
CA LEU A 89 -8.52 -22.44 21.61
C LEU A 89 -7.07 -22.62 22.09
N UNK A 90 -6.60 -21.69 22.38
CA UNK A 90 -5.43 -21.67 22.82
C UNK A 90 -5.29 -22.28 24.05
N ARG A 91 -6.06 -22.00 24.94
CA ARG A 91 -6.15 -22.58 26.27
C ARG A 91 -6.45 -24.09 26.22
N ALA A 92 -7.44 -24.48 25.40
CA ALA A 92 -7.79 -25.88 25.18
C ALA A 92 -6.63 -26.71 24.63
N ALA A 93 -5.89 -26.17 23.70
CA ALA A 93 -4.71 -26.81 23.13
C ALA A 93 -3.60 -27.05 24.19
N ARG A 94 -3.40 -26.10 25.09
CA ARG A 94 -2.40 -26.21 26.16
C ARG A 94 -2.76 -27.27 27.21
N THR A 95 -4.05 -27.46 27.47
CA THR A 95 -4.53 -28.42 28.47
C THR A 95 -4.78 -29.82 27.89
N GLY A 96 -4.62 -30.00 26.58
CA GLY A 96 -4.92 -31.24 25.89
C GLY A 96 -6.40 -31.58 25.83
N ALA A 97 -7.28 -30.61 26.14
CA ALA A 97 -8.73 -30.80 26.20
C ALA A 97 -9.44 -30.37 24.89
N GLY A 98 -8.69 -29.87 23.90
CA GLY A 98 -9.26 -29.40 22.62
C GLY A 98 -9.11 -30.42 21.50
N ASP A 99 -10.11 -30.48 20.63
CA ASP A 99 -10.00 -31.27 19.40
C ASP A 99 -8.93 -30.62 18.49
N ARG A 100 -7.92 -31.40 18.14
CA ARG A 100 -6.81 -30.95 17.31
C ARG A 100 -7.29 -30.41 15.95
N GLU A 101 -8.32 -31.02 15.38
CA GLU A 101 -8.88 -30.60 14.10
C GLU A 101 -9.57 -29.21 14.20
N GLU A 102 -10.23 -28.93 15.34
CA GLU A 102 -10.86 -27.64 15.61
C GLU A 102 -9.85 -26.51 15.82
N VAL A 103 -8.74 -26.81 16.52
CA VAL A 103 -7.64 -25.87 16.72
C VAL A 103 -6.94 -25.58 15.38
N GLU A 104 -6.69 -26.61 14.57
CA GLU A 104 -6.02 -26.48 13.30
C GLU A 104 -6.87 -25.71 12.27
N ALA A 105 -8.19 -25.90 12.28
CA ALA A 105 -9.16 -25.17 11.44
C ALA A 105 -9.30 -23.70 11.82
N ALA A 106 -9.08 -23.35 13.09
CA ALA A 106 -9.18 -21.98 13.59
C ALA A 106 -7.92 -21.15 13.35
N LEU A 107 -6.81 -21.81 13.01
CA LEU A 107 -5.56 -21.08 12.73
C LEU A 107 -5.65 -20.39 11.37
N PRO A 108 -5.17 -19.15 11.25
CA PRO A 108 -5.12 -18.49 9.95
C PRO A 108 -4.23 -19.30 8.98
N PRO A 109 -4.58 -19.33 7.70
CA PRO A 109 -3.80 -20.09 6.72
C PRO A 109 -2.33 -19.68 6.76
N GLY A 110 -1.46 -20.61 7.16
CA GLY A 110 -0.03 -20.37 7.34
C GLY A 110 0.45 -20.36 8.79
N ALA A 111 -0.45 -20.48 9.78
CA ALA A 111 -0.08 -20.61 11.20
C ALA A 111 -0.02 -22.07 11.62
N GLY A 112 0.69 -22.88 10.88
CA GLY A 112 0.87 -24.30 11.19
C GLY A 112 1.65 -24.52 12.48
N THR A 113 1.23 -25.53 13.26
CA THR A 113 1.94 -26.01 14.45
C THR A 113 3.40 -26.27 14.14
N PRO A 114 4.33 -26.00 15.07
CA PRO A 114 5.70 -26.44 14.90
C PRO A 114 5.73 -27.98 14.82
N SER A 115 5.83 -28.50 13.62
CA SER A 115 6.00 -29.92 13.40
C SER A 115 7.33 -30.32 14.04
N SER A 116 7.25 -31.20 15.00
CA SER A 116 8.44 -31.89 15.53
C SER A 116 9.02 -32.74 14.40
N SER A 117 10.24 -32.49 14.06
CA SER A 117 11.10 -33.22 13.12
C SER A 117 10.90 -32.92 11.62
N GLY A 118 11.84 -32.23 11.08
CA GLY A 118 12.34 -32.46 9.74
C GLY A 118 11.59 -31.81 8.58
N SER A 119 12.19 -30.86 8.02
CA SER A 119 11.89 -30.05 6.84
C SER A 119 11.08 -28.78 7.12
N ARG A 120 11.79 -27.71 7.40
CA ARG A 120 11.29 -26.36 7.18
C ARG A 120 10.83 -26.27 5.73
N GLU A 121 9.52 -26.25 5.50
CA GLU A 121 9.02 -25.70 4.24
C GLU A 121 9.67 -24.32 4.09
N PRO A 122 10.33 -24.03 3.00
CA PRO A 122 10.99 -22.73 2.86
C PRO A 122 9.93 -21.63 3.00
N GLU A 123 10.16 -20.75 3.97
CA GLU A 123 9.33 -19.56 4.19
C GLU A 123 9.07 -18.91 2.83
N ARG A 124 7.83 -19.00 2.34
CA ARG A 124 7.49 -18.53 0.99
C ARG A 124 7.89 -17.08 0.83
N LEU A 125 8.92 -16.83 0.07
CA LEU A 125 9.44 -15.50 -0.21
C LEU A 125 8.30 -14.56 -0.63
N PRO A 126 8.34 -13.29 -0.24
CA PRO A 126 7.29 -12.34 -0.60
C PRO A 126 7.23 -12.04 -2.10
N TYR A 127 8.02 -12.74 -2.90
CA TYR A 127 8.13 -12.56 -4.35
C TYR A 127 8.28 -13.92 -5.05
N ARG A 128 8.05 -13.90 -6.36
CA ARG A 128 8.44 -14.98 -7.29
C ARG A 128 9.80 -14.61 -7.88
N THR A 129 10.61 -15.62 -8.15
CA THR A 129 11.93 -15.43 -8.76
C THR A 129 11.89 -15.87 -10.23
N TYR A 130 12.51 -15.09 -11.07
CA TYR A 130 12.70 -15.34 -12.49
C TYR A 130 14.17 -15.06 -12.82
N ARG A 131 14.61 -15.53 -13.98
CA ARG A 131 15.96 -15.26 -14.46
C ARG A 131 15.87 -14.71 -15.89
N SER A 132 16.48 -13.55 -16.13
CA SER A 132 16.50 -12.93 -17.45
C SER A 132 17.38 -13.75 -18.41
N SER A 133 17.22 -13.49 -19.71
CA SER A 133 18.08 -14.12 -20.74
C SER A 133 19.56 -13.76 -20.57
N GLY A 134 19.87 -12.65 -19.92
CA GLY A 134 21.23 -12.26 -19.56
C GLY A 134 21.73 -12.86 -18.25
N GLY A 135 20.91 -13.70 -17.58
CA GLY A 135 21.29 -14.38 -16.33
C GLY A 135 21.03 -13.59 -15.06
N LEU A 136 20.38 -12.40 -15.15
CA LEU A 136 20.10 -11.57 -13.99
C LEU A 136 18.84 -12.08 -13.26
N GLU A 137 18.86 -12.03 -11.94
CA GLU A 137 17.71 -12.38 -11.12
C GLU A 137 16.65 -11.28 -11.17
N ILE A 138 15.39 -11.68 -11.44
CA ILE A 138 14.23 -10.77 -11.40
C ILE A 138 13.29 -11.28 -10.30
N ARG A 139 12.85 -10.38 -9.42
CA ARG A 139 11.92 -10.68 -8.32
C ARG A 139 10.61 -9.95 -8.55
N VAL A 140 9.48 -10.67 -8.52
CA VAL A 140 8.14 -10.12 -8.75
C VAL A 140 7.30 -10.27 -7.48
N GLY A 141 6.84 -9.18 -6.91
CA GLY A 141 6.08 -9.15 -5.65
C GLY A 141 4.72 -9.84 -5.75
N ARG A 142 4.32 -10.50 -4.66
CA ARG A 142 3.08 -11.30 -4.60
C ARG A 142 1.89 -10.55 -3.99
N GLY A 143 1.82 -9.22 -4.15
CA GLY A 143 0.71 -8.40 -3.63
C GLY A 143 1.18 -7.22 -2.79
N ALA A 144 0.27 -6.34 -2.43
CA ALA A 144 0.57 -5.00 -1.90
C ALA A 144 1.55 -4.96 -0.71
N GLY A 145 1.28 -5.69 0.37
CA GLY A 145 2.19 -5.74 1.52
C GLY A 145 3.52 -6.43 1.19
N ARG A 146 3.47 -7.43 0.30
CA ARG A 146 4.65 -8.15 -0.16
C ARG A 146 5.49 -7.31 -1.13
N ASN A 147 4.87 -6.39 -1.87
CA ASN A 147 5.57 -5.39 -2.69
C ASN A 147 6.48 -4.51 -1.83
N ASP A 148 5.97 -4.06 -0.66
CA ASP A 148 6.77 -3.28 0.29
C ASP A 148 7.95 -4.10 0.83
N ALA A 149 7.70 -5.35 1.24
CA ALA A 149 8.75 -6.24 1.72
C ALA A 149 9.82 -6.46 0.64
N LEU A 150 9.41 -6.72 -0.61
CA LEU A 150 10.33 -6.86 -1.73
C LEU A 150 11.18 -5.59 -1.92
N THR A 151 10.52 -4.43 -1.99
CA THR A 151 11.20 -3.17 -2.31
C THR A 151 12.15 -2.71 -1.20
N PHE A 152 11.78 -2.90 0.08
CA PHE A 152 12.52 -2.29 1.18
C PHE A 152 13.33 -3.27 2.03
N ARG A 153 13.08 -4.59 1.92
CA ARG A 153 13.79 -5.61 2.72
C ARG A 153 14.52 -6.67 1.86
N HIS A 154 14.09 -6.86 0.61
CA HIS A 154 14.62 -7.91 -0.27
C HIS A 154 15.21 -7.35 -1.57
N SER A 155 15.71 -6.12 -1.53
CA SER A 155 16.43 -5.51 -2.64
C SER A 155 17.54 -4.59 -2.13
N ASN A 156 18.56 -4.39 -2.96
CA ASN A 156 19.67 -3.49 -2.66
C ASN A 156 19.39 -2.07 -3.21
N PRO A 157 20.03 -1.03 -2.67
CA PRO A 157 19.82 0.35 -3.12
C PRO A 157 20.00 0.57 -4.63
N ASP A 158 20.94 -0.15 -5.25
CA ASP A 158 21.29 0.03 -6.65
C ASP A 158 20.54 -0.92 -7.60
N ASP A 159 19.75 -1.87 -7.08
CA ASP A 159 18.86 -2.69 -7.90
C ASP A 159 17.86 -1.81 -8.66
N ILE A 160 17.36 -2.31 -9.78
CA ILE A 160 16.37 -1.61 -10.59
C ILE A 160 14.97 -1.99 -10.12
N TRP A 161 14.18 -1.00 -9.73
CA TRP A 161 12.77 -1.13 -9.38
C TRP A 161 11.92 -0.78 -10.60
N LEU A 162 10.88 -1.59 -10.88
CA LEU A 162 9.97 -1.36 -11.99
C LEU A 162 8.52 -1.52 -11.54
N HIS A 163 7.61 -0.77 -12.20
CA HIS A 163 6.16 -0.86 -11.97
C HIS A 163 5.39 -0.35 -13.18
N ALA A 164 4.28 -1.01 -13.53
CA ALA A 164 3.38 -0.56 -14.59
C ALA A 164 2.76 0.80 -14.22
N ARG A 165 2.92 1.78 -15.10
CA ARG A 165 2.51 3.18 -14.85
C ARG A 165 0.99 3.31 -14.70
N HIS A 166 0.55 4.07 -13.70
CA HIS A 166 -0.85 4.44 -13.44
C HIS A 166 -1.82 3.26 -13.27
N THR A 167 -1.32 2.07 -12.94
CA THR A 167 -2.17 0.89 -12.75
C THR A 167 -1.72 0.08 -11.54
N ALA A 168 -2.64 -0.63 -10.91
CA ALA A 168 -2.27 -1.51 -9.80
C ALA A 168 -1.52 -2.73 -10.34
N GLY A 169 -0.39 -3.05 -9.71
CA GLY A 169 0.47 -4.14 -10.16
C GLY A 169 1.52 -4.56 -9.14
N ALA A 170 2.33 -5.51 -9.53
CA ALA A 170 3.47 -5.97 -8.75
C ALA A 170 4.62 -4.96 -8.82
N HIS A 171 5.35 -4.80 -7.73
CA HIS A 171 6.71 -4.25 -7.82
C HIS A 171 7.62 -5.34 -8.37
N VAL A 172 8.48 -4.96 -9.29
CA VAL A 172 9.48 -5.85 -9.86
C VAL A 172 10.87 -5.30 -9.52
N ILE A 173 11.76 -6.18 -9.14
CA ILE A 173 13.16 -5.83 -8.86
C ILE A 173 14.05 -6.66 -9.79
N LEU A 174 14.80 -5.98 -10.65
CA LEU A 174 15.89 -6.58 -11.41
C LEU A 174 17.18 -6.39 -10.60
N ARG A 175 17.81 -7.48 -10.22
CA ARG A 175 19.04 -7.45 -9.41
C ARG A 175 20.20 -6.93 -10.25
N TRP A 176 20.65 -5.71 -9.93
CA TRP A 176 21.69 -5.01 -10.70
C TRP A 176 22.48 -4.08 -9.78
N GLY A 177 23.70 -4.43 -9.46
CA GLY A 177 24.53 -3.72 -8.50
C GLY A 177 25.57 -2.79 -9.11
N GLN A 178 25.43 -2.39 -10.38
CA GLN A 178 26.38 -1.54 -11.06
C GLN A 178 25.83 -0.12 -11.27
N ASP A 179 26.70 0.87 -11.38
CA ASP A 179 26.27 2.26 -11.58
C ASP A 179 25.73 2.52 -12.99
N GLU A 180 26.10 1.71 -13.95
CA GLU A 180 25.61 1.81 -15.32
C GLU A 180 24.16 1.33 -15.44
N ASN A 181 23.49 1.70 -16.52
CA ASN A 181 22.15 1.18 -16.79
C ASN A 181 22.22 -0.33 -17.06
N PRO A 182 21.20 -1.09 -16.64
CA PRO A 182 21.18 -2.51 -16.93
C PRO A 182 21.06 -2.77 -18.44
N PRO A 183 21.50 -3.94 -18.91
CA PRO A 183 21.34 -4.28 -20.34
C PRO A 183 19.88 -4.14 -20.77
N GLU A 184 19.65 -3.52 -21.91
CA GLU A 184 18.30 -3.21 -22.39
C GLU A 184 17.40 -4.42 -22.47
N ARG A 185 17.95 -5.55 -22.92
CA ARG A 185 17.22 -6.83 -23.00
C ARG A 185 16.67 -7.24 -21.63
N ASP A 186 17.52 -7.25 -20.61
CA ASP A 186 17.16 -7.68 -19.26
C ASP A 186 16.15 -6.73 -18.62
N LEU A 187 16.34 -5.42 -18.84
CA LEU A 187 15.41 -4.40 -18.39
C LEU A 187 14.03 -4.58 -19.04
N ARG A 188 14.01 -4.86 -20.35
CA ARG A 188 12.77 -5.07 -21.10
C ARG A 188 12.03 -6.32 -20.61
N GLU A 189 12.74 -7.41 -20.35
CA GLU A 189 12.16 -8.64 -19.80
C GLU A 189 11.55 -8.40 -18.41
N ALA A 190 12.25 -7.69 -17.54
CA ALA A 190 11.72 -7.31 -16.22
C ALA A 190 10.47 -6.40 -16.35
N ALA A 191 10.44 -5.52 -17.34
CA ALA A 191 9.29 -4.66 -17.62
C ALA A 191 8.09 -5.47 -18.14
N VAL A 192 8.31 -6.48 -18.98
CA VAL A 192 7.24 -7.39 -19.42
C VAL A 192 6.60 -8.09 -18.23
N LEU A 193 7.42 -8.57 -17.28
CA LEU A 193 6.89 -9.18 -16.05
C LEU A 193 6.08 -8.16 -15.23
N ALA A 194 6.53 -6.90 -15.14
CA ALA A 194 5.76 -5.86 -14.44
C ALA A 194 4.41 -5.60 -15.11
N ALA A 195 4.37 -5.59 -16.44
CA ALA A 195 3.13 -5.41 -17.21
C ALA A 195 2.18 -6.61 -17.02
N LEU A 196 2.69 -7.85 -17.10
CA LEU A 196 1.91 -9.09 -16.90
C LEU A 196 1.30 -9.19 -15.50
N HIS A 197 2.07 -8.78 -14.48
CA HIS A 197 1.61 -8.80 -13.09
C HIS A 197 0.90 -7.51 -12.67
N SER A 198 0.25 -6.82 -13.63
CA SER A 198 -0.56 -5.63 -13.39
C SER A 198 -1.98 -5.78 -13.92
N LYS A 199 -2.84 -4.81 -13.62
CA LYS A 199 -4.19 -4.76 -14.20
C LYS A 199 -4.16 -4.42 -15.70
N ALA A 200 -3.03 -4.01 -16.26
CA ALA A 200 -2.85 -3.73 -17.69
C ALA A 200 -2.38 -4.94 -18.51
N ARG A 201 -2.40 -6.15 -17.94
CA ARG A 201 -1.87 -7.38 -18.57
C ARG A 201 -2.49 -7.75 -19.92
N THR A 202 -3.68 -7.21 -20.22
CA THR A 202 -4.38 -7.46 -21.52
C THR A 202 -4.24 -6.31 -22.51
N SER A 203 -3.45 -5.28 -22.18
CA SER A 203 -3.24 -4.13 -23.07
C SER A 203 -2.18 -4.44 -24.11
N GLY A 204 -2.34 -3.88 -25.33
CA GLY A 204 -1.37 -4.06 -26.40
C GLY A 204 -0.02 -3.37 -26.15
N SER A 205 -0.01 -2.33 -25.33
CA SER A 205 1.22 -1.62 -24.95
C SER A 205 1.06 -1.05 -23.54
N VAL A 206 2.01 -1.33 -22.66
CA VAL A 206 1.99 -0.91 -21.26
C VAL A 206 3.23 -0.06 -20.97
N PRO A 207 3.06 1.20 -20.54
CA PRO A 207 4.20 1.96 -20.02
C PRO A 207 4.62 1.43 -18.66
N VAL A 208 5.90 1.11 -18.51
CA VAL A 208 6.49 0.62 -17.27
C VAL A 208 7.56 1.62 -16.84
N ASP A 209 7.39 2.17 -15.65
CA ASP A 209 8.37 3.07 -15.06
C ASP A 209 9.44 2.25 -14.34
N TRP A 210 10.68 2.73 -14.43
CA TRP A 210 11.79 2.12 -13.74
C TRP A 210 12.76 3.17 -13.18
N THR A 211 13.42 2.82 -12.09
CA THR A 211 14.42 3.68 -11.45
C THR A 211 15.28 2.81 -10.53
N ARG A 212 16.36 3.38 -9.98
CA ARG A 212 17.11 2.71 -8.91
C ARG A 212 16.25 2.62 -7.65
N ARG A 213 16.32 1.49 -6.94
CA ARG A 213 15.54 1.30 -5.70
C ARG A 213 15.81 2.42 -4.68
N LYS A 214 17.02 2.95 -4.61
CA LYS A 214 17.38 4.07 -3.72
C LYS A 214 16.55 5.32 -3.97
N HIS A 215 15.95 5.47 -5.15
CA HIS A 215 15.08 6.60 -5.50
C HIS A 215 13.60 6.30 -5.26
N VAL A 216 13.28 5.14 -4.64
CA VAL A 216 11.90 4.76 -4.28
C VAL A 216 11.72 4.94 -2.79
N ARG A 217 10.76 5.76 -2.39
CA ARG A 217 10.49 6.04 -0.97
C ARG A 217 9.05 5.69 -0.60
N LYS A 218 8.85 5.30 0.67
CA LYS A 218 7.54 5.03 1.23
C LYS A 218 7.06 6.28 1.98
N PRO A 219 6.01 6.96 1.53
CA PRO A 219 5.48 8.08 2.30
C PRO A 219 4.92 7.60 3.64
N ARG A 220 5.04 8.44 4.65
CA ARG A 220 4.53 8.13 5.98
C ARG A 220 3.01 7.90 5.91
N LYS A 221 2.53 6.81 6.49
CA LYS A 221 1.12 6.39 6.49
C LYS A 221 0.56 6.00 5.10
N ALA A 222 1.40 5.80 4.08
CA ALA A 222 0.92 5.32 2.78
C ALA A 222 0.41 3.88 2.88
N PRO A 223 -0.66 3.52 2.16
CA PRO A 223 -1.17 2.15 2.14
C PRO A 223 -0.11 1.13 1.69
N PRO A 224 -0.26 -0.15 2.06
CA PRO A 224 0.64 -1.19 1.57
C PRO A 224 0.75 -1.18 0.03
N GLY A 225 1.97 -1.29 -0.48
CA GLY A 225 2.26 -1.28 -1.91
C GLY A 225 2.33 0.12 -2.55
N SER A 226 2.00 1.18 -1.80
CA SER A 226 2.08 2.55 -2.33
C SER A 226 3.45 3.14 -2.06
N VAL A 227 4.12 3.57 -3.11
CA VAL A 227 5.45 4.20 -3.04
C VAL A 227 5.49 5.43 -3.94
N VAL A 228 6.48 6.28 -3.71
CA VAL A 228 6.77 7.44 -4.58
C VAL A 228 8.16 7.22 -5.16
N PRO A 229 8.24 6.86 -6.44
CA PRO A 229 9.52 6.80 -7.13
C PRO A 229 9.94 8.20 -7.61
N ASP A 230 11.24 8.40 -7.72
CA ASP A 230 11.85 9.61 -8.26
C ASP A 230 12.85 9.22 -9.36
N ARG A 231 13.25 10.18 -10.20
CA ARG A 231 14.22 9.98 -11.29
C ARG A 231 13.87 8.79 -12.19
N MET A 232 12.59 8.73 -12.60
CA MET A 232 12.07 7.61 -13.40
C MET A 232 12.38 7.77 -14.89
N ALA A 233 12.66 6.64 -15.54
CA ALA A 233 12.56 6.48 -16.99
C ALA A 233 11.40 5.53 -17.29
N THR A 234 10.90 5.53 -18.51
CA THR A 234 9.77 4.70 -18.92
C THR A 234 10.15 3.87 -20.14
N VAL A 235 9.77 2.59 -20.11
CA VAL A 235 9.86 1.69 -21.26
C VAL A 235 8.46 1.19 -21.60
N PHE A 236 8.18 1.08 -22.90
CA PHE A 236 6.90 0.56 -23.38
C PHE A 236 7.08 -0.90 -23.75
N VAL A 237 6.22 -1.77 -23.24
CA VAL A 237 6.29 -3.21 -23.50
C VAL A 237 4.90 -3.78 -23.77
N THR A 238 4.84 -4.87 -24.51
CA THR A 238 3.64 -5.68 -24.68
C THR A 238 3.72 -6.84 -23.69
N PRO A 239 2.67 -7.08 -22.88
CA PRO A 239 2.64 -8.27 -22.00
C PRO A 239 2.77 -9.55 -22.85
N ASP A 240 3.63 -10.48 -22.39
CA ASP A 240 3.95 -11.71 -23.14
C ASP A 240 4.06 -12.88 -22.16
N GLU A 241 3.02 -13.71 -22.11
CA GLU A 241 2.96 -14.88 -21.20
C GLU A 241 4.00 -15.94 -21.60
N ALA A 242 4.32 -16.07 -22.88
CA ALA A 242 5.35 -17.01 -23.33
C ALA A 242 6.74 -16.58 -22.84
N MET A 243 6.98 -15.27 -22.76
CA MET A 243 8.21 -14.74 -22.16
C MET A 243 8.27 -15.07 -20.66
N GLU A 244 7.17 -14.87 -19.92
CA GLU A 244 7.13 -15.22 -18.48
C GLU A 244 7.52 -16.68 -18.26
N GLU A 245 6.98 -17.59 -19.06
CA GLU A 245 7.26 -19.02 -18.93
C GLU A 245 8.75 -19.33 -19.16
N ARG A 246 9.37 -18.70 -20.17
CA ARG A 246 10.81 -18.87 -20.45
C ARG A 246 11.71 -18.35 -19.32
N LEU A 247 11.27 -17.29 -18.61
CA LEU A 247 12.07 -16.66 -17.56
C LEU A 247 11.86 -17.29 -16.18
N ARG A 248 10.89 -18.19 -16.04
CA ARG A 248 10.55 -18.84 -14.76
C ARG A 248 11.69 -19.73 -14.29
N THR A 249 12.11 -19.55 -13.05
CA THR A 249 13.09 -20.42 -12.40
C THR A 249 12.33 -21.56 -11.73
N GLU A 250 12.72 -22.80 -11.97
CA GLU A 250 12.14 -24.01 -11.35
C GLU A 250 12.26 -23.99 -9.82
#